data_0cce6352dc1e2e0954b158c601b3dfef
#
_entry.id   0cce6352dc1e2e0954b158c601b3dfef
#
_cell.length_a   1.000
_cell.length_b   1.000
_cell.length_c   1.000
_cell.angle_alpha   90.00
_cell.angle_beta   90.00
_cell.angle_gamma   90.00
#
_symmetry.space_group_name_H-M   'P 1'
#
loop_
_entity.id
_entity.type
_entity.pdbx_description
1 polymer ?
#
loop_
_entity_poly.entity_id
_entity_poly.type
_entity_poly.pdbx_seq_one_letter_code
_entity_poly.pdbx_strand_id
1 'polypeptide(L)'
;MTVSDRASKGEYTDEGGPAILKFFSEAIKSPLTVIYRCIPDDVEAIQSALIELVDEQGCHVVVTTGGTGPAARDVTPEATEAVCDRMMPGFGEQMRAISLAYVPTAILSRQVGGLRGSSLVFNLPGRPKSIRETIDEIWKAVPYCVDLMGGPYMDMDAEVCDAFRPVSARR
;
A
#
# COMPACT_ATOMS: atom_id res chain seq x y z
N MET A 1 2.81 -2.43 -6.14
CA MET A 1 3.55 -3.70 -6.36
C MET A 1 2.64 -4.86 -6.02
N THR A 2 2.50 -5.83 -6.93
CA THR A 2 1.76 -7.08 -6.67
C THR A 2 2.74 -8.17 -6.27
N VAL A 3 2.44 -8.88 -5.19
CA VAL A 3 3.20 -10.01 -4.67
C VAL A 3 2.38 -11.27 -4.89
N SER A 4 2.80 -12.11 -5.82
CA SER A 4 2.10 -13.35 -6.18
C SER A 4 2.98 -14.28 -7.02
N ASP A 5 3.23 -15.49 -6.53
CA ASP A 5 3.95 -16.53 -7.28
C ASP A 5 3.29 -16.83 -8.64
N ARG A 6 1.97 -16.92 -8.68
CA ARG A 6 1.23 -17.26 -9.89
C ARG A 6 1.15 -16.11 -10.89
N ALA A 7 0.92 -14.89 -10.40
CA ALA A 7 0.85 -13.73 -11.28
C ALA A 7 2.22 -13.40 -11.87
N SER A 8 3.29 -13.49 -11.09
CA SER A 8 4.66 -13.24 -11.56
C SER A 8 5.13 -14.21 -12.63
N LYS A 9 4.59 -15.44 -12.64
CA LYS A 9 4.84 -16.48 -13.67
C LYS A 9 3.88 -16.41 -14.86
N GLY A 10 2.91 -15.50 -14.84
CA GLY A 10 1.87 -15.42 -15.88
C GLY A 10 0.83 -16.54 -15.84
N GLU A 11 0.75 -17.31 -14.76
CA GLU A 11 -0.24 -18.38 -14.56
C GLU A 11 -1.62 -17.84 -14.17
N TYR A 12 -1.66 -16.58 -13.71
CA TYR A 12 -2.85 -15.88 -13.26
C TYR A 12 -2.76 -14.41 -13.66
N THR A 13 -3.86 -13.85 -14.14
CA THR A 13 -3.92 -12.42 -14.46
C THR A 13 -3.96 -11.61 -13.17
N ASP A 14 -2.99 -10.70 -12.98
CA ASP A 14 -3.03 -9.78 -11.85
C ASP A 14 -4.22 -8.83 -11.97
N GLU A 15 -5.07 -8.85 -10.96
CA GLU A 15 -6.21 -7.92 -10.81
C GLU A 15 -5.96 -6.91 -9.67
N GLY A 16 -5.03 -7.22 -8.76
CA GLY A 16 -4.72 -6.40 -7.60
C GLY A 16 -4.02 -5.10 -7.97
N GLY A 17 -2.95 -5.19 -8.75
CA GLY A 17 -2.24 -4.02 -9.26
C GLY A 17 -3.14 -3.07 -10.04
N PRO A 18 -3.88 -3.55 -11.06
CA PRO A 18 -4.86 -2.74 -11.79
C PRO A 18 -5.92 -2.09 -10.89
N ALA A 19 -6.41 -2.75 -9.84
CA ALA A 19 -7.36 -2.16 -8.90
C ALA A 19 -6.77 -0.95 -8.15
N ILE A 20 -5.51 -1.04 -7.72
CA ILE A 20 -4.79 0.08 -7.09
C ILE A 20 -4.58 1.21 -8.09
N LEU A 21 -4.14 0.91 -9.30
CA LEU A 21 -3.92 1.90 -10.37
C LEU A 21 -5.20 2.66 -10.72
N LYS A 22 -6.31 1.94 -10.76
CA LYS A 22 -7.63 2.54 -10.98
C LYS A 22 -7.96 3.55 -9.88
N PHE A 23 -7.78 3.19 -8.61
CA PHE A 23 -7.98 4.13 -7.50
C PHE A 23 -7.10 5.38 -7.67
N PHE A 24 -5.82 5.22 -7.98
CA PHE A 24 -4.92 6.35 -8.16
C PHE A 24 -5.39 7.30 -9.27
N SER A 25 -5.84 6.75 -10.39
CA SER A 25 -6.33 7.55 -11.52
C SER A 25 -7.64 8.28 -11.23
N GLU A 26 -8.46 7.76 -10.31
CA GLU A 26 -9.71 8.38 -9.89
C GLU A 26 -9.51 9.43 -8.79
N ALA A 27 -8.61 9.14 -7.82
CA ALA A 27 -8.51 9.90 -6.57
C ALA A 27 -7.43 10.99 -6.59
N ILE A 28 -6.34 10.83 -7.36
CA ILE A 28 -5.19 11.75 -7.33
C ILE A 28 -5.24 12.71 -8.51
N LYS A 29 -5.36 14.02 -8.23
CA LYS A 29 -5.37 15.08 -9.24
C LYS A 29 -3.98 15.62 -9.58
N SER A 30 -3.02 15.51 -8.66
CA SER A 30 -1.64 15.92 -8.91
C SER A 30 -0.99 15.07 -10.00
N PRO A 31 -0.01 15.61 -10.75
CA PRO A 31 0.81 14.80 -11.64
C PRO A 31 1.40 13.60 -10.90
N LEU A 32 1.18 12.41 -11.44
CA LEU A 32 1.56 11.15 -10.83
C LEU A 32 2.43 10.31 -11.77
N THR A 33 3.59 9.89 -11.28
CA THR A 33 4.39 8.85 -11.93
C THR A 33 4.18 7.56 -11.17
N VAL A 34 3.76 6.51 -11.87
CA VAL A 34 3.52 5.19 -11.27
C VAL A 34 4.53 4.18 -11.79
N ILE A 35 5.15 3.46 -10.87
CA ILE A 35 6.04 2.33 -11.17
C ILE A 35 5.33 1.06 -10.71
N TYR A 36 5.05 0.16 -11.65
CA TYR A 36 4.40 -1.10 -11.35
C TYR A 36 5.41 -2.25 -11.34
N ARG A 37 5.26 -3.16 -10.39
CA ARG A 37 6.02 -4.41 -10.29
C ARG A 37 5.07 -5.56 -9.94
N CYS A 38 5.30 -6.72 -10.54
CA CYS A 38 4.67 -7.98 -10.16
C CYS A 38 5.78 -9.00 -9.87
N ILE A 39 5.88 -9.46 -8.63
CA ILE A 39 7.00 -10.26 -8.12
C ILE A 39 6.50 -11.50 -7.37
N PRO A 40 7.33 -12.55 -7.21
CA PRO A 40 6.95 -13.75 -6.46
C PRO A 40 6.81 -13.47 -4.95
N ASP A 41 6.16 -14.40 -4.25
CA ASP A 41 6.08 -14.45 -2.78
C ASP A 41 7.42 -14.95 -2.18
N ASP A 42 8.44 -14.09 -2.29
CA ASP A 42 9.80 -14.36 -1.82
C ASP A 42 10.33 -13.15 -1.03
N VAL A 43 10.88 -13.41 0.17
CA VAL A 43 11.30 -12.34 1.09
C VAL A 43 12.36 -11.45 0.48
N GLU A 44 13.39 -12.03 -0.14
CA GLU A 44 14.52 -11.26 -0.71
C GLU A 44 14.08 -10.46 -1.92
N ALA A 45 13.21 -11.05 -2.77
CA ALA A 45 12.65 -10.36 -3.92
C ALA A 45 11.78 -9.15 -3.50
N ILE A 46 10.94 -9.31 -2.45
CA ILE A 46 10.10 -8.24 -1.92
C ILE A 46 10.97 -7.14 -1.32
N GLN A 47 11.94 -7.49 -0.47
CA GLN A 47 12.85 -6.52 0.15
C GLN A 47 13.63 -5.72 -0.89
N SER A 48 14.23 -6.41 -1.87
CA SER A 48 14.99 -5.75 -2.95
C SER A 48 14.13 -4.80 -3.76
N ALA A 49 12.89 -5.20 -4.10
CA ALA A 49 11.97 -4.35 -4.83
C ALA A 49 11.52 -3.13 -4.02
N LEU A 50 11.25 -3.29 -2.72
CA LEU A 50 10.89 -2.18 -1.84
C LEU A 50 12.04 -1.17 -1.70
N ILE A 51 13.27 -1.65 -1.54
CA ILE A 51 14.46 -0.82 -1.47
C ILE A 51 14.67 -0.07 -2.79
N GLU A 52 14.62 -0.78 -3.93
CA GLU A 52 14.72 -0.16 -5.27
C GLU A 52 13.69 0.96 -5.44
N LEU A 53 12.42 0.67 -5.17
CA LEU A 53 11.34 1.63 -5.36
C LEU A 53 11.50 2.89 -4.50
N VAL A 54 11.97 2.74 -3.27
CA VAL A 54 12.15 3.86 -2.35
C VAL A 54 13.47 4.59 -2.61
N ASP A 55 14.60 3.87 -2.56
CA ASP A 55 15.93 4.48 -2.49
C ASP A 55 16.45 4.91 -3.88
N GLU A 56 16.09 4.16 -4.94
CA GLU A 56 16.60 4.42 -6.30
C GLU A 56 15.56 5.15 -7.17
N GLN A 57 14.30 4.74 -7.09
CA GLN A 57 13.22 5.34 -7.90
C GLN A 57 12.57 6.55 -7.22
N GLY A 58 12.81 6.78 -5.93
CA GLY A 58 12.29 7.92 -5.18
C GLY A 58 10.76 7.91 -5.00
N CYS A 59 10.14 6.73 -4.94
CA CYS A 59 8.71 6.63 -4.70
C CYS A 59 8.35 7.12 -3.30
N HIS A 60 7.51 8.14 -3.18
CA HIS A 60 7.05 8.66 -1.89
C HIS A 60 6.07 7.74 -1.17
N VAL A 61 5.34 6.91 -1.92
CA VAL A 61 4.43 5.90 -1.39
C VAL A 61 4.62 4.61 -2.16
N VAL A 62 4.83 3.51 -1.46
CA VAL A 62 4.86 2.17 -2.04
C VAL A 62 3.72 1.35 -1.45
N VAL A 63 2.83 0.91 -2.31
CA VAL A 63 1.68 0.08 -1.94
C VAL A 63 1.90 -1.32 -2.47
N THR A 64 1.82 -2.31 -1.59
CA THR A 64 1.85 -3.72 -1.99
C THR A 64 0.48 -4.35 -1.90
N THR A 65 0.23 -5.40 -2.66
CA THR A 65 -0.97 -6.24 -2.54
C THR A 65 -0.60 -7.72 -2.71
N GLY A 66 -1.16 -8.58 -1.87
CA GLY A 66 -0.85 -10.01 -1.81
C GLY A 66 0.15 -10.39 -0.74
N GLY A 67 0.25 -11.67 -0.42
CA GLY A 67 1.18 -12.26 0.55
C GLY A 67 1.01 -11.79 2.00
N THR A 68 -0.22 -11.43 2.43
CA THR A 68 -0.48 -10.83 3.76
C THR A 68 -1.25 -11.72 4.73
N GLY A 69 -1.56 -12.95 4.36
CA GLY A 69 -2.29 -13.90 5.19
C GLY A 69 -1.38 -14.75 6.09
N PRO A 70 -1.94 -15.84 6.68
CA PRO A 70 -1.22 -16.72 7.60
C PRO A 70 -0.53 -17.90 6.91
N ALA A 71 -0.59 -18.04 5.58
CA ALA A 71 0.05 -19.14 4.88
C ALA A 71 1.58 -19.01 4.89
N ALA A 72 2.29 -20.11 4.78
CA ALA A 72 3.75 -20.12 4.83
C ALA A 72 4.42 -19.29 3.72
N ARG A 73 3.71 -19.08 2.60
CA ARG A 73 4.19 -18.24 1.48
C ARG A 73 3.79 -16.78 1.62
N ASP A 74 2.93 -16.45 2.59
CA ASP A 74 2.56 -15.04 2.85
C ASP A 74 3.68 -14.39 3.67
N VAL A 75 4.63 -13.73 3.04
CA VAL A 75 5.84 -13.16 3.66
C VAL A 75 5.98 -11.65 3.44
N THR A 76 4.96 -11.02 2.86
CA THR A 76 4.99 -9.57 2.59
C THR A 76 5.15 -8.72 3.85
N PRO A 77 4.47 -9.01 4.98
CA PRO A 77 4.65 -8.23 6.21
C PRO A 77 6.07 -8.28 6.74
N GLU A 78 6.66 -9.47 6.81
CA GLU A 78 8.02 -9.67 7.31
C GLU A 78 9.06 -8.95 6.43
N ALA A 79 8.90 -9.03 5.12
CA ALA A 79 9.78 -8.34 4.19
C ALA A 79 9.65 -6.81 4.33
N THR A 80 8.42 -6.31 4.54
CA THR A 80 8.16 -4.87 4.76
C THR A 80 8.77 -4.39 6.08
N GLU A 81 8.56 -5.13 7.17
CA GLU A 81 9.13 -4.80 8.48
C GLU A 81 10.66 -4.73 8.44
N ALA A 82 11.29 -5.66 7.73
CA ALA A 82 12.76 -5.74 7.66
C ALA A 82 13.40 -4.56 6.92
N VAL A 83 12.69 -3.87 6.03
CA VAL A 83 13.23 -2.75 5.24
C VAL A 83 12.79 -1.37 5.75
N CYS A 84 11.77 -1.31 6.61
CA CYS A 84 11.28 -0.05 7.17
C CYS A 84 12.12 0.39 8.37
N ASP A 85 12.41 1.68 8.45
CA ASP A 85 13.14 2.29 9.58
C ASP A 85 12.22 2.45 10.80
N ARG A 86 10.93 2.65 10.58
CA ARG A 86 9.91 2.82 11.61
C ARG A 86 8.60 2.21 11.19
N MET A 87 8.00 1.41 12.07
CA MET A 87 6.67 0.85 11.83
C MET A 87 5.57 1.83 12.24
N MET A 88 4.49 1.82 11.48
CA MET A 88 3.29 2.63 11.68
C MET A 88 2.09 1.69 11.97
N PRO A 89 1.95 1.17 13.21
CA PRO A 89 0.98 0.12 13.53
C PRO A 89 -0.46 0.51 13.22
N GLY A 90 -0.80 1.80 13.31
CA GLY A 90 -2.13 2.33 12.97
C GLY A 90 -2.60 1.98 11.56
N PHE A 91 -1.70 1.82 10.58
CA PHE A 91 -2.08 1.35 9.24
C PHE A 91 -2.63 -0.07 9.27
N GLY A 92 -1.92 -1.00 9.89
CA GLY A 92 -2.36 -2.38 10.02
C GLY A 92 -3.64 -2.52 10.86
N GLU A 93 -3.74 -1.78 11.95
CA GLU A 93 -4.93 -1.73 12.81
C GLU A 93 -6.16 -1.26 12.04
N GLN A 94 -6.05 -0.13 11.34
CA GLN A 94 -7.15 0.44 10.57
C GLN A 94 -7.57 -0.45 9.40
N MET A 95 -6.61 -0.99 8.64
CA MET A 95 -6.91 -1.91 7.52
C MET A 95 -7.67 -3.16 7.98
N ARG A 96 -7.29 -3.75 9.13
CA ARG A 96 -8.01 -4.88 9.71
C ARG A 96 -9.39 -4.48 10.21
N ALA A 97 -9.53 -3.32 10.86
CA ALA A 97 -10.83 -2.81 11.33
C ALA A 97 -11.81 -2.60 10.18
N ILE A 98 -11.36 -2.01 9.08
CA ILE A 98 -12.16 -1.83 7.86
C ILE A 98 -12.62 -3.20 7.33
N SER A 99 -11.67 -4.11 7.14
CA SER A 99 -11.96 -5.44 6.55
C SER A 99 -12.86 -6.31 7.43
N LEU A 100 -12.79 -6.18 8.76
CA LEU A 100 -13.65 -6.88 9.72
C LEU A 100 -15.13 -6.49 9.61
N ALA A 101 -15.44 -5.30 9.09
CA ALA A 101 -16.81 -4.91 8.80
C ALA A 101 -17.45 -5.74 7.66
N TYR A 102 -16.65 -6.39 6.83
CA TYR A 102 -17.09 -7.17 5.68
C TYR A 102 -16.96 -8.68 5.91
N VAL A 103 -15.85 -9.13 6.50
CA VAL A 103 -15.57 -10.56 6.68
C VAL A 103 -14.86 -10.85 8.02
N PRO A 104 -15.31 -11.85 8.79
CA PRO A 104 -14.70 -12.17 10.09
C PRO A 104 -13.26 -12.71 9.96
N THR A 105 -12.90 -13.28 8.82
CA THR A 105 -11.56 -13.80 8.56
C THR A 105 -10.50 -12.72 8.35
N ALA A 106 -10.88 -11.44 8.30
CA ALA A 106 -9.94 -10.33 8.26
C ALA A 106 -9.01 -10.28 9.49
N ILE A 107 -9.39 -10.91 10.61
CA ILE A 107 -8.53 -11.09 11.78
C ILE A 107 -7.22 -11.87 11.47
N LEU A 108 -7.22 -12.66 10.39
CA LEU A 108 -6.05 -13.41 9.95
C LEU A 108 -5.07 -12.58 9.11
N SER A 109 -5.43 -11.35 8.78
CA SER A 109 -4.56 -10.45 8.01
C SER A 109 -3.42 -9.90 8.88
N ARG A 110 -2.20 -10.02 8.36
CA ARG A 110 -0.97 -9.55 9.01
C ARG A 110 -0.42 -8.28 8.36
N GLN A 111 -1.28 -7.55 7.64
CA GLN A 111 -0.96 -6.29 6.98
C GLN A 111 -0.27 -5.30 7.93
N VAL A 112 0.76 -4.63 7.43
CA VAL A 112 1.52 -3.61 8.16
C VAL A 112 1.70 -2.36 7.30
N GLY A 113 2.13 -1.30 7.95
CA GLY A 113 2.62 -0.09 7.30
C GLY A 113 3.84 0.44 8.04
N GLY A 114 4.77 1.04 7.33
CA GLY A 114 5.99 1.59 7.89
C GLY A 114 6.57 2.70 7.04
N LEU A 115 7.62 3.32 7.54
CA LEU A 115 8.39 4.37 6.86
C LEU A 115 9.78 3.86 6.54
N ARG A 116 10.24 4.12 5.31
CA ARG A 116 11.64 3.97 4.92
C ARG A 116 12.12 5.31 4.35
N GLY A 117 13.14 5.92 4.97
CA GLY A 117 13.56 7.28 4.63
C GLY A 117 12.37 8.25 4.71
N SER A 118 12.05 8.90 3.61
CA SER A 118 10.91 9.82 3.47
C SER A 118 9.71 9.19 2.75
N SER A 119 9.61 7.88 2.71
CA SER A 119 8.57 7.15 1.98
C SER A 119 7.70 6.32 2.90
N LEU A 120 6.41 6.27 2.58
CA LEU A 120 5.43 5.41 3.22
C LEU A 120 5.32 4.09 2.45
N VAL A 121 5.42 2.98 3.15
CA VAL A 121 5.22 1.62 2.60
C VAL A 121 4.09 0.95 3.38
N PHE A 122 3.10 0.38 2.71
CA PHE A 122 2.05 -0.40 3.38
C PHE A 122 1.45 -1.49 2.49
N ASN A 123 0.87 -2.50 3.14
CA ASN A 123 0.39 -3.71 2.50
C ASN A 123 -1.14 -3.72 2.42
N LEU A 124 -1.71 -3.78 1.22
CA LEU A 124 -3.14 -4.00 1.01
C LEU A 124 -3.49 -5.49 0.94
N PRO A 125 -4.77 -5.86 1.15
CA PRO A 125 -5.22 -7.23 0.95
C PRO A 125 -5.07 -7.66 -0.51
N GLY A 126 -5.01 -8.98 -0.77
CA GLY A 126 -4.79 -9.50 -2.12
C GLY A 126 -6.04 -9.55 -3.01
N ARG A 127 -7.25 -9.44 -2.46
CA ARG A 127 -8.50 -9.53 -3.25
C ARG A 127 -8.89 -8.15 -3.80
N PRO A 128 -9.18 -7.99 -5.10
CA PRO A 128 -9.51 -6.70 -5.72
C PRO A 128 -10.63 -5.94 -5.00
N LYS A 129 -11.70 -6.63 -4.61
CA LYS A 129 -12.79 -6.02 -3.84
C LYS A 129 -12.32 -5.48 -2.50
N SER A 130 -11.54 -6.27 -1.75
CA SER A 130 -11.01 -5.87 -0.44
C SER A 130 -9.96 -4.75 -0.57
N ILE A 131 -9.22 -4.69 -1.69
CA ILE A 131 -8.31 -3.57 -1.98
C ILE A 131 -9.11 -2.27 -1.99
N ARG A 132 -10.22 -2.21 -2.75
CA ARG A 132 -11.02 -0.99 -2.87
C ARG A 132 -11.64 -0.59 -1.54
N GLU A 133 -12.24 -1.54 -0.82
CA GLU A 133 -12.84 -1.32 0.50
C GLU A 133 -11.82 -0.74 1.50
N THR A 134 -10.56 -1.18 1.39
CA THR A 134 -9.49 -0.76 2.30
C THR A 134 -8.85 0.56 1.88
N ILE A 135 -8.51 0.71 0.59
CA ILE A 135 -7.76 1.87 0.10
C ILE A 135 -8.58 3.16 0.18
N ASP A 136 -9.89 3.10 -0.07
CA ASP A 136 -10.80 4.24 0.03
C ASP A 136 -10.77 4.90 1.41
N GLU A 137 -10.58 4.11 2.45
CA GLU A 137 -10.55 4.61 3.83
C GLU A 137 -9.13 4.95 4.30
N ILE A 138 -8.15 4.07 4.03
CA ILE A 138 -6.78 4.28 4.53
C ILE A 138 -6.11 5.47 3.83
N TRP A 139 -6.45 5.72 2.56
CA TRP A 139 -5.85 6.79 1.78
C TRP A 139 -6.19 8.19 2.30
N LYS A 140 -7.25 8.34 3.08
CA LYS A 140 -7.61 9.60 3.73
C LYS A 140 -6.49 10.17 4.61
N ALA A 141 -5.61 9.32 5.14
CA ALA A 141 -4.47 9.71 5.97
C ALA A 141 -3.15 9.82 5.17
N VAL A 142 -3.04 9.19 4.00
CA VAL A 142 -1.80 9.07 3.23
C VAL A 142 -1.24 10.44 2.79
N PRO A 143 -2.02 11.37 2.20
CA PRO A 143 -1.49 12.65 1.77
C PRO A 143 -0.85 13.47 2.90
N TYR A 144 -1.47 13.49 4.08
CA TYR A 144 -0.90 14.20 5.22
C TYR A 144 0.34 13.48 5.79
N CYS A 145 0.37 12.16 5.75
CA CYS A 145 1.58 11.40 6.12
C CYS A 145 2.75 11.77 5.19
N VAL A 146 2.52 11.87 3.88
CA VAL A 146 3.54 12.28 2.90
C VAL A 146 4.00 13.72 3.15
N ASP A 147 3.08 14.65 3.46
CA ASP A 147 3.42 16.03 3.82
C ASP A 147 4.36 16.08 5.05
N LEU A 148 4.08 15.27 6.08
CA LEU A 148 4.88 15.21 7.30
C LEU A 148 6.29 14.64 7.07
N MET A 149 6.47 13.82 6.05
CA MET A 149 7.77 13.28 5.64
C MET A 149 8.53 14.20 4.68
N GLY A 150 7.98 15.38 4.35
CA GLY A 150 8.59 16.33 3.43
C GLY A 150 8.40 15.98 1.95
N GLY A 151 7.48 15.07 1.63
CA GLY A 151 7.12 14.70 0.27
C GLY A 151 6.26 15.76 -0.45
N PRO A 152 5.90 15.50 -1.71
CA PRO A 152 5.11 16.44 -2.50
C PRO A 152 3.67 16.55 -1.97
N TYR A 153 3.09 17.74 -2.09
CA TYR A 153 1.69 17.93 -1.79
C TYR A 153 0.81 17.16 -2.79
N MET A 154 0.00 16.25 -2.26
CA MET A 154 -0.91 15.42 -3.04
C MET A 154 -2.29 16.09 -3.10
N ASP A 155 -2.70 16.58 -4.27
CA ASP A 155 -4.04 17.09 -4.49
C ASP A 155 -4.99 15.94 -4.81
N MET A 156 -6.10 15.87 -4.09
CA MET A 156 -7.04 14.75 -4.15
C MET A 156 -8.38 15.18 -4.71
N ASP A 157 -9.05 14.28 -5.41
CA ASP A 157 -10.46 14.44 -5.72
C ASP A 157 -11.31 14.16 -4.49
N ALA A 158 -11.88 15.21 -3.89
CA ALA A 158 -12.67 15.10 -2.67
C ALA A 158 -13.94 14.26 -2.83
N GLU A 159 -14.47 14.10 -4.06
CA GLU A 159 -15.62 13.23 -4.32
C GLU A 159 -15.25 11.74 -4.27
N VAL A 160 -13.97 11.41 -4.50
CA VAL A 160 -13.45 10.03 -4.45
C VAL A 160 -12.76 9.75 -3.12
N CYS A 161 -11.92 10.67 -2.65
CA CYS A 161 -11.17 10.54 -1.41
C CYS A 161 -11.05 11.89 -0.71
N ASP A 162 -11.88 12.12 0.30
CA ASP A 162 -11.80 13.31 1.17
C ASP A 162 -10.63 13.16 2.16
N ALA A 163 -9.42 13.44 1.65
CA ALA A 163 -8.19 13.32 2.43
C ALA A 163 -8.13 14.37 3.54
N PHE A 164 -7.88 13.90 4.75
CA PHE A 164 -7.79 14.78 5.91
C PHE A 164 -6.42 15.48 5.98
N ARG A 165 -6.47 16.80 6.15
CA ARG A 165 -5.35 17.62 6.59
C ARG A 165 -5.80 18.59 7.67
N PRO A 166 -5.04 18.79 8.76
CA PRO A 166 -5.35 19.87 9.72
C PRO A 166 -5.30 21.23 8.99
N VAL A 167 -6.05 22.19 9.52
CA VAL A 167 -6.18 23.53 8.90
C VAL A 167 -4.82 24.17 8.62
N SER A 168 -3.86 24.00 9.53
CA SER A 168 -2.48 24.52 9.39
C SER A 168 -1.67 23.90 8.27
N ALA A 169 -2.08 22.75 7.72
CA ALA A 169 -1.40 22.03 6.65
C ALA A 169 -2.12 22.10 5.28
N ARG A 170 -3.26 22.80 5.21
CA ARG A 170 -3.98 23.02 3.94
C ARG A 170 -3.30 24.12 3.13
N ARG A 171 -3.15 23.87 1.84
CA ARG A 171 -2.65 24.86 0.85
C ARG A 171 -3.80 25.41 0.03
#